data_7f0d49b06b9ef289cb0ffa2d1b803ff5
#
_entry.id   7f0d49b06b9ef289cb0ffa2d1b803ff5
#
_cell.length_a   1.000
_cell.length_b   1.000
_cell.length_c   1.000
_cell.angle_alpha   90.00
_cell.angle_beta   90.00
_cell.angle_gamma   90.00
#
_symmetry.space_group_name_H-M   'P 1'
#
loop_
_entity.id
_entity.type
_entity.pdbx_description
1 polymer ?
#
loop_
_entity_poly.entity_id
_entity_poly.type
_entity_poly.pdbx_seq_one_letter_code
_entity_poly.pdbx_strand_id
1 'polypeptide(L)'
;MSIFKGAAVAIITPMTETQEVNYEKLGELIEEQIAGGTDAIVICGTTGEASTLSHEEHLDAIKYTVEKVNHRIPVIAGTGSNSTETAIYLSQEAEKYGVDGLLLVSPYYNKATQKGLIAHFTAIADSVKVP
;
A
#
# COMPACT_ATOMS: atom_id res chain seq x y z
N MET A 1 -13.91 12.87 5.74
CA MET A 1 -13.82 13.43 4.37
C MET A 1 -13.30 12.32 3.46
N SER A 2 -13.83 12.15 2.26
CA SER A 2 -13.31 11.12 1.34
C SER A 2 -11.93 11.52 0.82
N ILE A 3 -10.96 10.59 0.76
CA ILE A 3 -9.62 10.84 0.22
C ILE A 3 -9.69 11.13 -1.28
N PHE A 4 -10.57 10.44 -2.00
CA PHE A 4 -10.83 10.64 -3.43
C PHE A 4 -12.29 10.31 -3.77
N LYS A 5 -12.69 10.61 -5.00
CA LYS A 5 -13.97 10.20 -5.59
C LYS A 5 -13.66 9.64 -6.98
N GLY A 6 -14.20 8.47 -7.30
CA GLY A 6 -13.99 7.81 -8.58
C GLY A 6 -13.37 6.43 -8.44
N ALA A 7 -12.46 6.08 -9.34
CA ALA A 7 -11.82 4.77 -9.44
C ALA A 7 -10.41 4.77 -8.86
N ALA A 8 -10.13 3.83 -7.96
CA ALA A 8 -8.78 3.52 -7.51
C ALA A 8 -8.29 2.22 -8.15
N VAL A 9 -7.08 2.21 -8.68
CA VAL A 9 -6.45 1.01 -9.23
C VAL A 9 -5.58 0.34 -8.17
N ALA A 10 -5.81 -0.96 -7.93
CA ALA A 10 -4.84 -1.81 -7.26
C ALA A 10 -3.76 -2.19 -8.29
N ILE A 11 -2.66 -1.46 -8.29
CA ILE A 11 -1.60 -1.62 -9.27
C ILE A 11 -0.76 -2.87 -8.98
N ILE A 12 -0.27 -3.52 -10.03
CA ILE A 12 0.66 -4.64 -9.92
C ILE A 12 2.06 -4.14 -9.53
N THR A 13 2.88 -5.03 -8.99
CA THR A 13 4.32 -4.80 -8.80
C THR A 13 5.07 -5.56 -9.90
N PRO A 14 5.49 -4.89 -10.98
CA PRO A 14 6.24 -5.55 -12.06
C PRO A 14 7.61 -5.99 -11.57
N MET A 15 8.04 -7.16 -12.02
CA MET A 15 9.32 -7.76 -11.66
C MET A 15 10.23 -7.85 -12.88
N THR A 16 11.53 -7.85 -12.64
CA THR A 16 12.56 -8.17 -13.63
C THR A 16 12.64 -9.69 -13.83
N GLU A 17 13.41 -10.14 -14.82
CA GLU A 17 13.72 -11.55 -15.01
C GLU A 17 14.51 -12.16 -13.83
N THR A 18 15.19 -11.31 -13.05
CA THR A 18 15.93 -11.68 -11.83
C THR A 18 15.08 -11.61 -10.56
N GLN A 19 13.75 -11.39 -10.71
CA GLN A 19 12.77 -11.33 -9.62
C GLN A 19 12.93 -10.12 -8.68
N GLU A 20 13.58 -9.06 -9.14
CA GLU A 20 13.64 -7.77 -8.45
C GLU A 20 12.50 -6.86 -8.91
N VAL A 21 12.08 -5.91 -8.08
CA VAL A 21 11.06 -4.92 -8.46
C VAL A 21 11.56 -4.09 -9.64
N ASN A 22 10.79 -4.08 -10.73
CA ASN A 22 11.08 -3.28 -11.91
C ASN A 22 10.49 -1.88 -11.79
N TYR A 23 11.24 -0.96 -11.22
CA TYR A 23 10.79 0.42 -10.96
C TYR A 23 10.55 1.21 -12.25
N GLU A 24 11.31 0.95 -13.32
CA GLU A 24 11.07 1.61 -14.62
C GLU A 24 9.67 1.25 -15.13
N LYS A 25 9.34 -0.04 -15.15
CA LYS A 25 8.02 -0.51 -15.58
C LYS A 25 6.90 -0.07 -14.64
N LEU A 26 7.14 -0.06 -13.33
CA LEU A 26 6.18 0.48 -12.37
C LEU A 26 5.89 1.96 -12.65
N GLY A 27 6.93 2.74 -12.94
CA GLY A 27 6.80 4.15 -13.28
C GLY A 27 5.99 4.38 -14.56
N GLU A 28 6.18 3.56 -15.61
CA GLU A 28 5.37 3.60 -16.82
C GLU A 28 3.89 3.31 -16.53
N LEU A 29 3.61 2.26 -15.76
CA LEU A 29 2.24 1.89 -15.38
C LEU A 29 1.55 2.99 -14.57
N ILE A 30 2.27 3.65 -13.67
CA ILE A 30 1.74 4.80 -12.91
C ILE A 30 1.35 5.93 -13.86
N GLU A 31 2.21 6.29 -14.83
CA GLU A 31 1.91 7.34 -15.79
C GLU A 31 0.72 6.97 -16.69
N GLU A 32 0.63 5.72 -17.14
CA GLU A 32 -0.51 5.23 -17.92
C GLU A 32 -1.82 5.36 -17.14
N GLN A 33 -1.83 5.01 -15.85
CA GLN A 33 -3.01 5.14 -14.99
C GLN A 33 -3.43 6.60 -14.81
N ILE A 34 -2.49 7.48 -14.54
CA ILE A 34 -2.77 8.91 -14.37
C ILE A 34 -3.30 9.51 -15.69
N ALA A 35 -2.65 9.20 -16.81
CA ALA A 35 -3.09 9.65 -18.14
C ALA A 35 -4.47 9.10 -18.53
N GLY A 36 -4.79 7.89 -18.10
CA GLY A 36 -6.09 7.23 -18.29
C GLY A 36 -7.21 7.77 -17.41
N GLY A 37 -6.91 8.67 -16.45
CA GLY A 37 -7.92 9.29 -15.58
C GLY A 37 -8.27 8.48 -14.34
N THR A 38 -7.37 7.61 -13.88
CA THR A 38 -7.50 6.93 -12.58
C THR A 38 -7.42 7.97 -11.44
N ASP A 39 -8.32 7.90 -10.47
CA ASP A 39 -8.46 8.89 -9.40
C ASP A 39 -7.58 8.62 -8.17
N ALA A 40 -7.08 7.41 -7.99
CA ALA A 40 -6.14 7.04 -6.93
C ALA A 40 -5.37 5.75 -7.29
N ILE A 41 -4.19 5.58 -6.72
CA ILE A 41 -3.38 4.36 -6.85
C ILE A 41 -3.32 3.65 -5.50
N VAL A 42 -3.59 2.33 -5.49
CA VAL A 42 -3.34 1.46 -4.35
C VAL A 42 -2.08 0.63 -4.67
N ILE A 43 -0.98 0.96 -4.01
CA ILE A 43 0.30 0.26 -4.13
C ILE A 43 0.43 -0.82 -3.06
N CYS A 44 1.09 -1.92 -3.36
CA CYS A 44 1.34 -3.02 -2.42
C CYS A 44 0.07 -3.57 -1.75
N GLY A 45 -1.06 -3.60 -2.49
CA GLY A 45 -2.20 -4.43 -2.13
C GLY A 45 -1.94 -5.91 -2.50
N THR A 46 -2.95 -6.77 -2.38
CA THR A 46 -2.86 -8.19 -2.78
C THR A 46 -2.52 -8.34 -4.26
N THR A 47 -3.09 -7.49 -5.11
CA THR A 47 -2.78 -7.46 -6.56
C THR A 47 -1.31 -7.13 -6.82
N GLY A 48 -0.71 -6.30 -5.97
CA GLY A 48 0.73 -5.96 -6.01
C GLY A 48 1.62 -6.98 -5.32
N GLU A 49 1.11 -8.17 -4.99
CA GLU A 49 1.86 -9.30 -4.42
C GLU A 49 2.64 -8.94 -3.14
N ALA A 50 2.09 -8.04 -2.32
CA ALA A 50 2.74 -7.53 -1.10
C ALA A 50 3.24 -8.62 -0.15
N SER A 51 2.58 -9.77 -0.10
CA SER A 51 2.96 -10.88 0.78
C SER A 51 4.22 -11.63 0.35
N THR A 52 4.68 -11.43 -0.88
CA THR A 52 5.91 -12.06 -1.42
C THR A 52 7.10 -11.10 -1.48
N LEU A 53 6.86 -9.82 -1.24
CA LEU A 53 7.92 -8.82 -1.12
C LEU A 53 8.58 -8.88 0.26
N SER A 54 9.89 -8.67 0.32
CA SER A 54 10.55 -8.33 1.58
C SER A 54 10.00 -7.00 2.12
N HIS A 55 10.18 -6.73 3.41
CA HIS A 55 9.73 -5.43 3.97
C HIS A 55 10.45 -4.25 3.32
N GLU A 56 11.69 -4.40 2.92
CA GLU A 56 12.48 -3.39 2.23
C GLU A 56 11.90 -3.11 0.83
N GLU A 57 11.72 -4.13 0.00
CA GLU A 57 11.09 -3.99 -1.33
C GLU A 57 9.69 -3.39 -1.24
N HIS A 58 8.89 -3.82 -0.25
CA HIS A 58 7.55 -3.31 -0.01
C HIS A 58 7.56 -1.80 0.28
N LEU A 59 8.43 -1.36 1.18
CA LEU A 59 8.57 0.04 1.56
C LEU A 59 9.17 0.89 0.43
N ASP A 60 10.14 0.36 -0.28
CA ASP A 60 10.75 1.03 -1.44
C ASP A 60 9.75 1.21 -2.58
N ALA A 61 8.89 0.22 -2.85
CA ALA A 61 7.82 0.33 -3.84
C ALA A 61 6.79 1.41 -3.46
N ILE A 62 6.43 1.52 -2.18
CA ILE A 62 5.54 2.58 -1.68
C ILE A 62 6.20 3.94 -1.87
N LYS A 63 7.43 4.10 -1.40
CA LYS A 63 8.19 5.35 -1.50
C LYS A 63 8.34 5.80 -2.95
N TYR A 64 8.77 4.90 -3.83
CA TYR A 64 8.89 5.18 -5.26
C TYR A 64 7.56 5.65 -5.86
N THR A 65 6.45 4.98 -5.50
CA THR A 65 5.12 5.34 -6.03
C THR A 65 4.71 6.75 -5.57
N VAL A 66 4.91 7.10 -4.31
CA VAL A 66 4.61 8.45 -3.80
C VAL A 66 5.44 9.51 -4.53
N GLU A 67 6.74 9.30 -4.69
CA GLU A 67 7.64 10.20 -5.41
C GLU A 67 7.23 10.33 -6.89
N LYS A 68 6.93 9.21 -7.55
CA LYS A 68 6.54 9.17 -8.96
C LYS A 68 5.20 9.86 -9.22
N VAL A 69 4.21 9.62 -8.37
CA VAL A 69 2.89 10.26 -8.46
C VAL A 69 2.98 11.76 -8.20
N ASN A 70 3.84 12.18 -7.29
CA ASN A 70 4.10 13.59 -6.97
C ASN A 70 2.82 14.42 -6.75
N HIS A 71 1.97 13.96 -5.86
CA HIS A 71 0.70 14.61 -5.45
C HIS A 71 -0.33 14.85 -6.58
N ARG A 72 -0.18 14.24 -7.75
CA ARG A 72 -1.14 14.40 -8.86
C ARG A 72 -2.47 13.71 -8.58
N ILE A 73 -2.42 12.56 -7.91
CA ILE A 73 -3.57 11.80 -7.41
C ILE A 73 -3.19 11.16 -6.07
N PRO A 74 -4.15 10.79 -5.21
CA PRO A 74 -3.86 10.10 -3.96
C PRO A 74 -3.16 8.76 -4.14
N VAL A 75 -2.24 8.46 -3.21
CA VAL A 75 -1.57 7.16 -3.07
C VAL A 75 -2.03 6.50 -1.78
N ILE A 76 -2.59 5.31 -1.90
CA ILE A 76 -3.02 4.46 -0.78
C ILE A 76 -2.04 3.30 -0.68
N ALA A 77 -1.41 3.11 0.47
CA ALA A 77 -0.48 2.01 0.67
C ALA A 77 -1.15 0.81 1.32
N GLY A 78 -0.98 -0.37 0.73
CA GLY A 78 -1.31 -1.63 1.37
C GLY A 78 -0.25 -1.97 2.41
N THR A 79 -0.57 -1.86 3.70
CA THR A 79 0.36 -2.10 4.80
C THR A 79 -0.13 -3.17 5.77
N GLY A 80 -1.28 -3.80 5.47
CA GLY A 80 -1.85 -4.85 6.28
C GLY A 80 -0.97 -6.10 6.34
N SER A 81 -0.98 -6.78 7.48
CA SER A 81 -0.29 -8.03 7.73
C SER A 81 -1.11 -8.90 8.69
N ASN A 82 -0.83 -10.20 8.72
CA ASN A 82 -1.35 -11.08 9.75
C ASN A 82 -0.62 -10.92 11.12
N SER A 83 0.51 -10.21 11.13
CA SER A 83 1.20 -9.75 12.34
C SER A 83 0.84 -8.29 12.60
N THR A 84 0.27 -8.00 13.77
CA THR A 84 -0.08 -6.63 14.17
C THR A 84 1.14 -5.72 14.22
N GLU A 85 2.26 -6.23 14.76
CA GLU A 85 3.51 -5.49 14.86
C GLU A 85 4.06 -5.12 13.48
N THR A 86 4.07 -6.06 12.54
CA THR A 86 4.47 -5.83 11.15
C THR A 86 3.58 -4.78 10.47
N ALA A 87 2.25 -4.89 10.65
CA ALA A 87 1.32 -3.92 10.07
C ALA A 87 1.51 -2.52 10.64
N ILE A 88 1.77 -2.38 11.94
CA ILE A 88 2.11 -1.10 12.57
C ILE A 88 3.39 -0.53 11.98
N TYR A 89 4.46 -1.34 11.90
CA TYR A 89 5.74 -0.92 11.35
C TYR A 89 5.59 -0.41 9.91
N LEU A 90 4.99 -1.21 9.02
CA LEU A 90 4.80 -0.83 7.61
C LEU A 90 3.94 0.43 7.48
N SER A 91 2.89 0.57 8.30
CA SER A 91 1.99 1.72 8.29
C SER A 91 2.70 3.01 8.71
N GLN A 92 3.51 2.95 9.76
CA GLN A 92 4.30 4.09 10.24
C GLN A 92 5.38 4.52 9.23
N GLU A 93 6.04 3.57 8.58
CA GLU A 93 7.03 3.89 7.54
C GLU A 93 6.35 4.49 6.30
N ALA A 94 5.22 3.92 5.85
CA ALA A 94 4.46 4.45 4.73
C ALA A 94 3.95 5.88 5.00
N GLU A 95 3.48 6.17 6.22
CA GLU A 95 3.08 7.52 6.64
C GLU A 95 4.22 8.53 6.49
N LYS A 96 5.45 8.15 6.86
CA LYS A 96 6.64 9.02 6.70
C LYS A 96 6.95 9.37 5.25
N TYR A 97 6.62 8.48 4.31
CA TYR A 97 6.79 8.73 2.89
C TYR A 97 5.71 9.65 2.30
N GLY A 98 4.64 9.92 3.05
CA GLY A 98 3.60 10.86 2.64
C GLY A 98 2.47 10.24 1.83
N VAL A 99 2.11 8.99 2.11
CA VAL A 99 0.88 8.37 1.55
C VAL A 99 -0.37 9.10 2.06
N ASP A 100 -1.43 9.09 1.25
CA ASP A 100 -2.70 9.75 1.56
C ASP A 100 -3.65 8.87 2.36
N GLY A 101 -3.38 7.57 2.43
CA GLY A 101 -4.17 6.61 3.20
C GLY A 101 -3.56 5.22 3.22
N LEU A 102 -4.14 4.35 4.05
CA LEU A 102 -3.68 2.98 4.21
C LEU A 102 -4.79 1.99 3.88
N LEU A 103 -4.43 0.88 3.25
CA LEU A 103 -5.29 -0.27 3.03
C LEU A 103 -4.82 -1.43 3.91
N LEU A 104 -5.67 -1.84 4.86
CA LEU A 104 -5.36 -2.91 5.79
C LEU A 104 -6.16 -4.16 5.45
N VAL A 105 -5.47 -5.22 5.06
CA VAL A 105 -6.07 -6.54 4.89
C VAL A 105 -6.34 -7.18 6.26
N SER A 106 -7.42 -7.95 6.38
CA SER A 106 -7.63 -8.77 7.58
C SER A 106 -6.48 -9.76 7.78
N PRO A 107 -6.10 -10.06 9.04
CA PRO A 107 -5.08 -11.07 9.30
C PRO A 107 -5.42 -12.39 8.60
N TYR A 108 -4.60 -12.75 7.63
CA TYR A 108 -4.76 -13.94 6.82
C TYR A 108 -4.15 -15.14 7.54
N TYR A 109 -4.72 -16.35 7.31
CA TYR A 109 -4.29 -17.62 7.89
C TYR A 109 -4.58 -17.79 9.39
N ASN A 110 -4.43 -16.78 10.22
CA ASN A 110 -4.50 -16.83 11.70
C ASN A 110 -5.91 -17.13 12.27
N LYS A 111 -6.97 -17.01 11.47
CA LYS A 111 -8.37 -17.21 11.90
C LYS A 111 -8.74 -16.41 13.14
N ALA A 112 -8.49 -15.10 13.10
CA ALA A 112 -8.74 -14.19 14.20
C ALA A 112 -10.23 -14.15 14.60
N THR A 113 -10.50 -13.99 15.89
CA THR A 113 -11.86 -13.73 16.41
C THR A 113 -12.27 -12.28 16.12
N GLN A 114 -13.58 -11.96 16.22
CA GLN A 114 -14.05 -10.57 16.04
C GLN A 114 -13.38 -9.60 17.02
N LYS A 115 -13.20 -10.00 18.28
CA LYS A 115 -12.48 -9.19 19.27
C LYS A 115 -11.01 -9.00 18.88
N GLY A 116 -10.38 -10.05 18.36
CA GLY A 116 -9.00 -9.98 17.85
C GLY A 116 -8.87 -9.04 16.65
N LEU A 117 -9.83 -9.06 15.71
CA LEU A 117 -9.85 -8.13 14.56
C LEU A 117 -9.99 -6.68 15.03
N ILE A 118 -10.92 -6.40 15.95
CA ILE A 118 -11.09 -5.05 16.50
C ILE A 118 -9.78 -4.57 17.15
N ALA A 119 -9.17 -5.40 18.02
CA ALA A 119 -7.91 -5.06 18.66
C ALA A 119 -6.78 -4.81 17.66
N HIS A 120 -6.66 -5.68 16.63
CA HIS A 120 -5.66 -5.56 15.57
C HIS A 120 -5.78 -4.25 14.81
N PHE A 121 -6.97 -3.96 14.25
CA PHE A 121 -7.18 -2.74 13.47
C PHE A 121 -7.10 -1.47 14.32
N THR A 122 -7.59 -1.51 15.58
CA THR A 122 -7.46 -0.37 16.49
C THR A 122 -6.00 -0.06 16.78
N ALA A 123 -5.18 -1.08 17.09
CA ALA A 123 -3.76 -0.87 17.39
C ALA A 123 -3.01 -0.26 16.19
N ILE A 124 -3.35 -0.66 14.95
CA ILE A 124 -2.74 -0.09 13.75
C ILE A 124 -3.23 1.36 13.54
N ALA A 125 -4.55 1.59 13.60
CA ALA A 125 -5.13 2.91 13.38
C ALA A 125 -4.63 3.95 14.42
N ASP A 126 -4.47 3.54 15.69
CA ASP A 126 -3.97 4.41 16.75
C ASP A 126 -2.47 4.74 16.60
N SER A 127 -1.74 3.99 15.76
CA SER A 127 -0.29 4.16 15.56
C SER A 127 0.08 5.18 14.47
N VAL A 128 -0.90 5.65 13.68
CA VAL A 128 -0.72 6.55 12.54
C VAL A 128 -1.76 7.67 12.56
N LYS A 129 -1.57 8.69 11.70
CA LYS A 129 -2.50 9.84 11.58
C LYS A 129 -3.28 9.82 10.27
N VAL A 130 -2.75 9.15 9.24
CA VAL A 130 -3.44 9.01 7.95
C VAL A 130 -4.63 8.04 8.08
N PRO A 131 -5.73 8.25 7.32
CA PRO A 131 -6.88 7.38 7.34
C PRO A 131 -6.59 5.99 6.75
#